data_3ce83275b70a3d641bf0aefa813e10de
#
_entry.id   3ce83275b70a3d641bf0aefa813e10de
#
_cell.length_a   1.000
_cell.length_b   1.000
_cell.length_c   1.000
_cell.angle_alpha   90.00
_cell.angle_beta   90.00
_cell.angle_gamma   90.00
#
_symmetry.space_group_name_H-M   'P 1'
#
loop_
_entity.id
_entity.type
_entity.pdbx_description
1 polymer ?
#
loop_
_entity_poly.entity_id
_entity_poly.type
_entity_poly.pdbx_seq_one_letter_code
_entity_poly.pdbx_strand_id
1 'polypeptide(L)'
;MIKQSFIAQMTQLLGEEETQQLLHALTETEAPVSIRINPRKSPTQLPEVVTSVVPWCEQGRYLLSRPKFTYDPLLHAGCYYVQEAASMFIEQAYRQITQDFQPHRVLDLCAAPGGKSTLWRSLLNDGDLLVANEPIRQRAQVLAENLTKWGHPDVICTSAYPEEFAPLSSLFDVIATDVPCSGEGMFRKDEVATEEWTPEAVISCAERQWNIVESVWPTLRQGGYLVYSTCTYNRAEDEDNVLRICQELGAELVPITTDPSWGIVGDTTGRELPVYHFFPHHAKGEGLFLALLRKTAEAPQLKEKKNKRQRGGKQSTAIKGGAQVATWLKQNEAFKLLRIDEAHITAVREALADDVQRICNTVRALTAGVLLVEEKGNKRIPQHALALSTQRNAEAFPTVALTREEALTYLRREALVLSSDVPRGYVIATYQGHSLGFLNNLGSRANNLYPQEWRIRN
;
A
#
# COMPACT_ATOMS: atom_id res chain seq x y z
N MET A 1 25.60 8.20 15.21
CA MET A 1 26.73 8.79 14.43
C MET A 1 26.97 7.92 13.20
N ILE A 2 27.08 8.52 12.01
CA ILE A 2 27.33 7.78 10.75
C ILE A 2 28.70 7.09 10.81
N LYS A 3 28.75 5.82 10.40
CA LYS A 3 29.94 4.98 10.48
C LYS A 3 30.97 5.33 9.41
N GLN A 4 32.26 5.23 9.73
CA GLN A 4 33.36 5.50 8.79
C GLN A 4 33.34 4.56 7.57
N SER A 5 32.91 3.31 7.75
CA SER A 5 32.72 2.35 6.64
C SER A 5 31.66 2.79 5.64
N PHE A 6 30.56 3.42 6.10
CA PHE A 6 29.56 4.01 5.20
C PHE A 6 30.15 5.21 4.44
N ILE A 7 30.88 6.10 5.14
CA ILE A 7 31.54 7.26 4.51
C ILE A 7 32.50 6.78 3.41
N ALA A 8 33.33 5.77 3.70
CA ALA A 8 34.25 5.20 2.72
C ALA A 8 33.51 4.60 1.51
N GLN A 9 32.40 3.89 1.74
CA GLN A 9 31.56 3.33 0.67
C GLN A 9 30.99 4.44 -0.22
N MET A 10 30.43 5.49 0.37
CA MET A 10 29.85 6.60 -0.40
C MET A 10 30.95 7.41 -1.11
N THR A 11 32.13 7.60 -0.51
CA THR A 11 33.25 8.27 -1.17
C THR A 11 33.73 7.49 -2.40
N GLN A 12 33.73 6.17 -2.33
CA GLN A 12 34.05 5.33 -3.48
C GLN A 12 32.98 5.41 -4.58
N LEU A 13 31.71 5.56 -4.21
CA LEU A 13 30.56 5.59 -5.12
C LEU A 13 30.38 6.96 -5.78
N LEU A 14 30.43 8.03 -5.00
CA LEU A 14 30.04 9.39 -5.40
C LEU A 14 31.22 10.36 -5.51
N GLY A 15 32.37 10.02 -4.92
CA GLY A 15 33.49 10.95 -4.72
C GLY A 15 33.38 11.77 -3.43
N GLU A 16 34.46 12.47 -3.09
CA GLU A 16 34.54 13.19 -1.79
C GLU A 16 33.51 14.32 -1.67
N GLU A 17 33.38 15.17 -2.67
CA GLU A 17 32.51 16.35 -2.64
C GLU A 17 31.03 15.98 -2.47
N GLU A 18 30.54 15.09 -3.31
CA GLU A 18 29.14 14.59 -3.25
C GLU A 18 28.85 13.85 -1.93
N THR A 19 29.83 13.07 -1.44
CA THR A 19 29.70 12.39 -0.14
C THR A 19 29.57 13.40 1.00
N GLN A 20 30.32 14.50 0.97
CA GLN A 20 30.21 15.54 1.99
C GLN A 20 28.83 16.23 1.96
N GLN A 21 28.29 16.50 0.77
CA GLN A 21 26.95 17.05 0.61
C GLN A 21 25.88 16.07 1.11
N LEU A 22 26.01 14.79 0.80
CA LEU A 22 25.12 13.73 1.31
C LEU A 22 25.16 13.68 2.84
N LEU A 23 26.36 13.65 3.45
CA LEU A 23 26.51 13.62 4.90
C LEU A 23 25.88 14.85 5.56
N HIS A 24 26.11 16.03 5.01
CA HIS A 24 25.47 17.26 5.49
C HIS A 24 23.93 17.14 5.42
N ALA A 25 23.40 16.64 4.31
CA ALA A 25 21.95 16.44 4.17
C ALA A 25 21.40 15.42 5.20
N LEU A 26 22.14 14.35 5.52
CA LEU A 26 21.72 13.33 6.45
C LEU A 26 21.80 13.79 7.92
N THR A 27 22.71 14.71 8.27
CA THR A 27 22.98 15.07 9.69
C THR A 27 22.54 16.47 10.08
N GLU A 28 22.48 17.40 9.12
CA GLU A 28 22.29 18.84 9.42
C GLU A 28 20.98 19.41 8.84
N THR A 29 20.24 18.62 8.04
CA THR A 29 18.98 19.09 7.43
C THR A 29 17.78 18.32 7.94
N GLU A 30 16.63 19.00 8.04
CA GLU A 30 15.37 18.34 8.38
C GLU A 30 14.79 17.60 7.18
N ALA A 31 14.21 16.43 7.46
CA ALA A 31 13.48 15.66 6.46
C ALA A 31 12.24 16.41 5.97
N PRO A 32 12.01 16.52 4.67
CA PRO A 32 10.79 17.15 4.16
C PRO A 32 9.55 16.35 4.60
N VAL A 33 8.50 17.08 4.95
CA VAL A 33 7.21 16.47 5.30
C VAL A 33 6.33 16.44 4.06
N SER A 34 5.80 15.27 3.73
CA SER A 34 4.90 15.12 2.59
C SER A 34 3.74 14.19 2.89
N ILE A 35 2.63 14.43 2.19
CA ILE A 35 1.43 13.61 2.19
C ILE A 35 1.01 13.34 0.76
N ARG A 36 0.22 12.28 0.58
CA ARG A 36 -0.45 11.99 -0.68
C ARG A 36 -1.96 11.93 -0.48
N ILE A 37 -2.68 12.73 -1.25
CA ILE A 37 -4.15 12.85 -1.18
C ILE A 37 -4.77 11.58 -1.79
N ASN A 38 -5.86 11.10 -1.17
CA ASN A 38 -6.70 10.08 -1.77
C ASN A 38 -7.64 10.72 -2.80
N PRO A 39 -7.49 10.46 -4.11
CA PRO A 39 -8.30 11.12 -5.13
C PRO A 39 -9.79 10.79 -5.06
N ARG A 40 -10.15 9.69 -4.36
CA ARG A 40 -11.54 9.26 -4.17
C ARG A 40 -12.18 9.81 -2.87
N LYS A 41 -11.39 10.43 -2.01
CA LYS A 41 -11.79 10.99 -0.72
C LYS A 41 -11.13 12.35 -0.47
N SER A 42 -11.00 13.16 -1.51
CA SER A 42 -10.30 14.45 -1.44
C SER A 42 -10.87 15.33 -0.32
N PRO A 43 -10.06 15.70 0.68
CA PRO A 43 -10.50 16.57 1.75
C PRO A 43 -10.61 18.02 1.27
N THR A 44 -11.52 18.76 1.86
CA THR A 44 -11.68 20.21 1.60
C THR A 44 -10.59 21.04 2.28
N GLN A 45 -10.00 20.51 3.34
CA GLN A 45 -8.94 21.16 4.11
C GLN A 45 -7.86 20.11 4.46
N LEU A 46 -6.60 20.48 4.28
CA LEU A 46 -5.45 19.67 4.65
C LEU A 46 -4.96 20.00 6.07
N PRO A 47 -4.21 19.09 6.71
CA PRO A 47 -3.80 19.24 8.12
C PRO A 47 -2.78 20.36 8.36
N GLU A 48 -2.13 20.85 7.29
CA GLU A 48 -1.09 21.85 7.35
C GLU A 48 -1.01 22.62 6.01
N VAL A 49 -0.31 23.75 6.01
CA VAL A 49 -0.07 24.55 4.81
C VAL A 49 0.76 23.78 3.78
N VAL A 50 0.26 23.71 2.57
CA VAL A 50 0.97 23.12 1.43
C VAL A 50 1.97 24.12 0.88
N THR A 51 3.23 23.74 0.81
CA THR A 51 4.29 24.60 0.25
C THR A 51 4.50 24.39 -1.25
N SER A 52 4.34 23.16 -1.72
CA SER A 52 4.42 22.80 -3.14
C SER A 52 3.85 21.41 -3.42
N VAL A 53 3.63 21.12 -4.70
CA VAL A 53 3.32 19.77 -5.17
C VAL A 53 4.60 18.94 -5.22
N VAL A 54 4.50 17.61 -5.03
CA VAL A 54 5.61 16.69 -5.34
C VAL A 54 5.70 16.56 -6.86
N PRO A 55 6.81 16.93 -7.51
CA PRO A 55 6.83 17.10 -8.96
C PRO A 55 6.53 15.82 -9.75
N TRP A 56 6.87 14.66 -9.20
CA TRP A 56 6.66 13.34 -9.82
C TRP A 56 5.40 12.61 -9.36
N CYS A 57 4.52 13.27 -8.58
CA CYS A 57 3.26 12.67 -8.12
C CYS A 57 2.14 13.71 -8.06
N GLU A 58 1.11 13.52 -8.87
CA GLU A 58 0.00 14.46 -9.00
C GLU A 58 -0.72 14.73 -7.67
N GLN A 59 -0.89 13.70 -6.85
CA GLN A 59 -1.56 13.79 -5.55
C GLN A 59 -0.61 14.10 -4.38
N GLY A 60 0.70 14.17 -4.64
CA GLY A 60 1.72 14.45 -3.63
C GLY A 60 1.78 15.93 -3.23
N ARG A 61 1.92 16.20 -1.93
CA ARG A 61 2.03 17.57 -1.38
C ARG A 61 3.13 17.63 -0.34
N TYR A 62 4.00 18.62 -0.45
CA TYR A 62 4.92 19.00 0.62
C TYR A 62 4.20 19.94 1.59
N LEU A 63 4.43 19.73 2.87
CA LEU A 63 3.86 20.54 3.95
C LEU A 63 4.92 21.48 4.54
N LEU A 64 4.47 22.57 5.13
CA LEU A 64 5.34 23.55 5.79
C LEU A 64 6.00 22.96 7.04
N SER A 65 5.25 22.18 7.82
CA SER A 65 5.72 21.56 9.05
C SER A 65 5.11 20.17 9.23
N ARG A 66 5.54 19.45 10.28
CA ARG A 66 5.01 18.13 10.64
C ARG A 66 3.95 18.26 11.74
N PRO A 67 2.64 18.25 11.38
CA PRO A 67 1.58 18.27 12.38
C PRO A 67 1.51 16.92 13.12
N LYS A 68 0.77 16.91 14.23
CA LYS A 68 0.45 15.65 14.93
C LYS A 68 -0.65 14.89 14.18
N PHE A 69 -0.29 14.24 13.09
CA PHE A 69 -1.19 13.53 12.18
C PHE A 69 -2.16 12.58 12.88
N THR A 70 -1.75 11.95 13.99
CA THR A 70 -2.60 11.03 14.77
C THR A 70 -3.89 11.69 15.25
N TYR A 71 -3.88 13.00 15.47
CA TYR A 71 -5.05 13.76 15.91
C TYR A 71 -5.80 14.47 14.78
N ASP A 72 -5.54 14.08 13.55
CA ASP A 72 -6.34 14.52 12.41
C ASP A 72 -7.36 13.44 12.01
N PRO A 73 -8.67 13.68 12.20
CA PRO A 73 -9.69 12.71 11.82
C PRO A 73 -9.69 12.35 10.33
N LEU A 74 -9.22 13.25 9.45
CA LEU A 74 -9.16 12.99 8.01
C LEU A 74 -8.11 11.94 7.63
N LEU A 75 -7.02 11.79 8.41
CA LEU A 75 -6.10 10.66 8.26
C LEU A 75 -6.82 9.33 8.49
N HIS A 76 -7.64 9.26 9.56
CA HIS A 76 -8.38 8.04 9.93
C HIS A 76 -9.55 7.75 8.98
N ALA A 77 -10.08 8.77 8.34
CA ALA A 77 -11.06 8.64 7.24
C ALA A 77 -10.41 8.14 5.93
N GLY A 78 -9.07 8.14 5.84
CA GLY A 78 -8.32 7.74 4.64
C GLY A 78 -8.35 8.78 3.53
N CYS A 79 -8.47 10.07 3.87
CA CYS A 79 -8.47 11.17 2.92
C CYS A 79 -7.08 11.46 2.36
N TYR A 80 -6.03 11.12 3.09
CA TYR A 80 -4.63 11.21 2.68
C TYR A 80 -3.77 10.17 3.41
N TYR A 81 -2.56 9.96 2.90
CA TYR A 81 -1.54 9.14 3.50
C TYR A 81 -0.28 9.98 3.77
N VAL A 82 0.35 9.83 4.93
CA VAL A 82 1.66 10.44 5.21
C VAL A 82 2.71 9.59 4.53
N GLN A 83 3.25 10.09 3.42
CA GLN A 83 4.16 9.34 2.57
C GLN A 83 5.41 10.15 2.25
N GLU A 84 6.56 9.51 2.28
CA GLU A 84 7.83 10.05 1.84
C GLU A 84 7.77 10.34 0.32
N ALA A 85 8.29 11.49 -0.10
CA ALA A 85 8.07 12.01 -1.44
C ALA A 85 8.75 11.16 -2.53
N ALA A 86 10.00 10.70 -2.33
CA ALA A 86 10.71 9.89 -3.33
C ALA A 86 9.93 8.60 -3.63
N SER A 87 9.34 7.96 -2.60
CA SER A 87 8.54 6.75 -2.76
C SER A 87 7.28 6.94 -3.64
N MET A 88 6.87 8.19 -3.87
CA MET A 88 5.77 8.50 -4.78
C MET A 88 6.18 8.43 -6.26
N PHE A 89 7.48 8.28 -6.58
CA PHE A 89 7.99 8.12 -7.94
C PHE A 89 7.46 6.87 -8.66
N ILE A 90 6.90 5.92 -7.93
CA ILE A 90 6.12 4.79 -8.48
C ILE A 90 5.06 5.27 -9.48
N GLU A 91 4.50 6.48 -9.32
CA GLU A 91 3.55 7.03 -10.30
C GLU A 91 4.17 7.16 -11.69
N GLN A 92 5.45 7.53 -11.79
CA GLN A 92 6.14 7.64 -13.07
C GLN A 92 6.43 6.26 -13.70
N ALA A 93 6.76 5.27 -12.87
CA ALA A 93 6.86 3.87 -13.33
C ALA A 93 5.52 3.37 -13.88
N TYR A 94 4.41 3.65 -13.18
CA TYR A 94 3.06 3.31 -13.68
C TYR A 94 2.74 4.02 -15.00
N ARG A 95 3.03 5.32 -15.11
CA ARG A 95 2.83 6.09 -16.35
C ARG A 95 3.62 5.51 -17.52
N GLN A 96 4.84 5.04 -17.27
CA GLN A 96 5.66 4.36 -18.28
C GLN A 96 5.04 3.02 -18.69
N ILE A 97 4.64 2.20 -17.74
CA ILE A 97 3.97 0.91 -18.01
C ILE A 97 2.71 1.11 -18.87
N THR A 98 1.90 2.11 -18.54
CA THR A 98 0.62 2.36 -19.24
C THR A 98 0.76 2.92 -20.65
N GLN A 99 1.96 3.26 -21.10
CA GLN A 99 2.23 3.53 -22.52
C GLN A 99 2.15 2.24 -23.36
N ASP A 100 2.50 1.09 -22.77
CA ASP A 100 2.49 -0.19 -23.47
C ASP A 100 1.16 -0.94 -23.30
N PHE A 101 0.65 -1.03 -22.07
CA PHE A 101 -0.61 -1.70 -21.76
C PHE A 101 -1.17 -1.29 -20.40
N GLN A 102 -2.48 -1.47 -20.20
CA GLN A 102 -3.14 -1.28 -18.92
C GLN A 102 -2.95 -2.53 -18.03
N PRO A 103 -2.29 -2.43 -16.85
CA PRO A 103 -2.17 -3.56 -15.94
C PRO A 103 -3.50 -3.82 -15.21
N HIS A 104 -3.93 -5.09 -15.17
CA HIS A 104 -5.15 -5.51 -14.50
C HIS A 104 -4.92 -6.24 -13.18
N ARG A 105 -3.72 -6.78 -12.97
CA ARG A 105 -3.35 -7.52 -11.75
C ARG A 105 -1.96 -7.10 -11.29
N VAL A 106 -1.93 -6.39 -10.19
CA VAL A 106 -0.69 -5.88 -9.59
C VAL A 106 -0.46 -6.57 -8.24
N LEU A 107 0.75 -7.07 -8.03
CA LEU A 107 1.23 -7.57 -6.74
C LEU A 107 2.22 -6.56 -6.16
N ASP A 108 1.92 -6.00 -5.00
CA ASP A 108 2.86 -5.29 -4.13
C ASP A 108 3.33 -6.28 -3.06
N LEU A 109 4.55 -6.80 -3.24
CA LEU A 109 5.02 -8.01 -2.52
C LEU A 109 5.52 -7.72 -1.10
N CYS A 110 6.14 -6.55 -0.88
CA CYS A 110 6.70 -6.11 0.40
C CYS A 110 6.01 -4.82 0.85
N ALA A 111 4.70 -4.90 1.03
CA ALA A 111 3.78 -3.77 0.96
C ALA A 111 3.69 -2.91 2.24
N ALA A 112 4.01 -3.48 3.43
CA ALA A 112 3.78 -2.76 4.69
C ALA A 112 4.72 -1.55 4.87
N PRO A 113 4.19 -0.43 5.38
CA PRO A 113 2.87 -0.24 6.00
C PRO A 113 1.73 0.14 5.05
N GLY A 114 1.94 0.26 3.71
CA GLY A 114 0.88 0.48 2.74
C GLY A 114 0.94 1.80 1.95
N GLY A 115 2.00 2.59 2.11
CA GLY A 115 2.17 3.85 1.37
C GLY A 115 2.23 3.62 -0.14
N LYS A 116 3.08 2.68 -0.59
CA LYS A 116 3.21 2.30 -2.00
C LYS A 116 1.96 1.58 -2.50
N SER A 117 1.38 0.65 -1.71
CA SER A 117 0.14 -0.06 -2.07
C SER A 117 -1.05 0.88 -2.27
N THR A 118 -1.25 1.86 -1.40
CA THR A 118 -2.32 2.85 -1.54
C THR A 118 -2.09 3.78 -2.74
N LEU A 119 -0.83 4.03 -3.12
CA LEU A 119 -0.50 4.72 -4.36
C LEU A 119 -0.86 3.86 -5.58
N TRP A 120 -0.41 2.61 -5.64
CA TRP A 120 -0.81 1.65 -6.69
C TRP A 120 -2.32 1.63 -6.85
N ARG A 121 -3.07 1.49 -5.74
CA ARG A 121 -4.53 1.45 -5.81
C ARG A 121 -5.15 2.73 -6.37
N SER A 122 -4.52 3.89 -6.14
CA SER A 122 -5.01 5.15 -6.69
C SER A 122 -4.80 5.28 -8.21
N LEU A 123 -3.75 4.64 -8.72
CA LEU A 123 -3.37 4.68 -10.13
C LEU A 123 -4.16 3.68 -10.98
N LEU A 124 -4.54 2.54 -10.40
CA LEU A 124 -5.29 1.48 -11.08
C LEU A 124 -6.77 1.85 -11.27
N ASN A 125 -7.37 1.37 -12.37
CA ASN A 125 -8.79 1.59 -12.64
C ASN A 125 -9.70 0.76 -11.71
N ASP A 126 -10.99 1.04 -11.73
CA ASP A 126 -12.00 0.17 -11.14
C ASP A 126 -12.04 -1.16 -11.92
N GLY A 127 -12.01 -2.26 -11.18
CA GLY A 127 -11.93 -3.60 -11.78
C GLY A 127 -10.50 -4.11 -12.00
N ASP A 128 -9.46 -3.29 -11.76
CA ASP A 128 -8.08 -3.78 -11.71
C ASP A 128 -7.76 -4.21 -10.28
N LEU A 129 -7.13 -5.37 -10.11
CA LEU A 129 -6.87 -5.98 -8.81
C LEU A 129 -5.50 -5.59 -8.27
N LEU A 130 -5.45 -5.11 -7.03
CA LEU A 130 -4.25 -5.00 -6.24
C LEU A 130 -4.19 -6.12 -5.21
N VAL A 131 -3.09 -6.88 -5.20
CA VAL A 131 -2.72 -7.79 -4.12
C VAL A 131 -1.56 -7.15 -3.37
N ALA A 132 -1.76 -6.82 -2.10
CA ALA A 132 -0.74 -6.24 -1.24
C ALA A 132 -0.34 -7.26 -0.17
N ASN A 133 0.93 -7.63 -0.14
CA ASN A 133 1.45 -8.70 0.71
C ASN A 133 2.48 -8.20 1.72
N GLU A 134 2.45 -8.80 2.89
CA GLU A 134 3.49 -8.64 3.91
C GLU A 134 3.62 -9.95 4.72
N PRO A 135 4.78 -10.61 4.72
CA PRO A 135 4.94 -11.89 5.43
C PRO A 135 4.83 -11.76 6.94
N ILE A 136 5.24 -10.64 7.53
CA ILE A 136 5.22 -10.44 8.98
C ILE A 136 3.82 -10.01 9.41
N ARG A 137 3.13 -10.92 10.12
CA ARG A 137 1.72 -10.77 10.48
C ARG A 137 1.35 -9.44 11.15
N GLN A 138 2.18 -8.93 12.05
CA GLN A 138 1.91 -7.65 12.72
C GLN A 138 1.95 -6.48 11.75
N ARG A 139 2.94 -6.48 10.82
CA ARG A 139 3.04 -5.47 9.77
C ARG A 139 1.92 -5.60 8.75
N ALA A 140 1.51 -6.83 8.42
CA ALA A 140 0.38 -7.11 7.52
C ALA A 140 -0.96 -6.60 8.09
N GLN A 141 -1.15 -6.59 9.42
CA GLN A 141 -2.32 -5.98 10.05
C GLN A 141 -2.35 -4.45 9.87
N VAL A 142 -1.20 -3.79 9.99
CA VAL A 142 -1.09 -2.34 9.71
C VAL A 142 -1.37 -2.04 8.24
N LEU A 143 -0.87 -2.88 7.33
CA LEU A 143 -1.17 -2.79 5.91
C LEU A 143 -2.67 -2.92 5.64
N ALA A 144 -3.33 -3.93 6.22
CA ALA A 144 -4.76 -4.16 6.08
C ALA A 144 -5.59 -2.97 6.62
N GLU A 145 -5.17 -2.38 7.74
CA GLU A 145 -5.77 -1.15 8.30
C GLU A 145 -5.69 0.00 7.29
N ASN A 146 -4.50 0.28 6.75
CA ASN A 146 -4.28 1.40 5.84
C ASN A 146 -5.02 1.22 4.51
N LEU A 147 -5.06 0.00 3.97
CA LEU A 147 -5.86 -0.32 2.79
C LEU A 147 -7.37 -0.17 3.05
N THR A 148 -7.83 -0.59 4.24
CA THR A 148 -9.23 -0.41 4.64
C THR A 148 -9.59 1.07 4.78
N LYS A 149 -8.71 1.89 5.37
CA LYS A 149 -8.87 3.35 5.43
C LYS A 149 -8.89 3.98 4.04
N TRP A 150 -8.07 3.48 3.12
CA TRP A 150 -8.08 3.95 1.72
C TRP A 150 -9.42 3.67 1.04
N GLY A 151 -10.05 2.54 1.33
CA GLY A 151 -11.46 2.24 1.11
C GLY A 151 -11.82 1.76 -0.29
N HIS A 152 -10.86 1.35 -1.13
CA HIS A 152 -11.16 0.78 -2.44
C HIS A 152 -11.51 -0.71 -2.36
N PRO A 153 -12.53 -1.21 -3.10
CA PRO A 153 -12.99 -2.59 -3.00
C PRO A 153 -12.05 -3.61 -3.68
N ASP A 154 -11.31 -3.19 -4.71
CA ASP A 154 -10.57 -4.11 -5.58
C ASP A 154 -9.15 -4.34 -5.04
N VAL A 155 -9.09 -4.79 -3.78
CA VAL A 155 -7.83 -5.02 -3.03
C VAL A 155 -7.93 -6.32 -2.23
N ILE A 156 -6.83 -7.08 -2.25
CA ILE A 156 -6.59 -8.21 -1.33
C ILE A 156 -5.35 -7.86 -0.49
N CYS A 157 -5.45 -7.99 0.82
CA CYS A 157 -4.29 -7.97 1.71
C CYS A 157 -3.93 -9.40 2.12
N THR A 158 -2.68 -9.80 1.89
CA THR A 158 -2.18 -11.15 2.18
C THR A 158 -1.04 -11.13 3.19
N SER A 159 -0.80 -12.27 3.84
CA SER A 159 0.37 -12.48 4.71
C SER A 159 0.97 -13.83 4.37
N ALA A 160 1.94 -13.81 3.45
CA ALA A 160 2.60 -14.99 2.89
C ALA A 160 4.05 -14.70 2.51
N TYR A 161 4.90 -15.70 2.54
CA TYR A 161 6.25 -15.61 2.01
C TYR A 161 6.25 -15.67 0.48
N PRO A 162 7.26 -15.08 -0.22
CA PRO A 162 7.31 -15.01 -1.68
C PRO A 162 7.11 -16.35 -2.40
N GLU A 163 7.69 -17.43 -1.87
CA GLU A 163 7.61 -18.79 -2.42
C GLU A 163 6.20 -19.38 -2.37
N GLU A 164 5.35 -18.92 -1.46
CA GLU A 164 3.96 -19.38 -1.36
C GLU A 164 3.11 -18.94 -2.56
N PHE A 165 3.55 -17.89 -3.28
CA PHE A 165 2.88 -17.40 -4.49
C PHE A 165 3.14 -18.28 -5.74
N ALA A 166 4.12 -19.20 -5.72
CA ALA A 166 4.53 -19.98 -6.87
C ALA A 166 3.38 -20.65 -7.66
N PRO A 167 2.27 -21.15 -7.02
CA PRO A 167 1.14 -21.72 -7.77
C PRO A 167 0.35 -20.70 -8.62
N LEU A 168 0.58 -19.40 -8.43
CA LEU A 168 -0.04 -18.32 -9.18
C LEU A 168 0.77 -17.92 -10.42
N SER A 169 1.38 -18.90 -11.09
CA SER A 169 2.23 -18.67 -12.27
C SER A 169 1.54 -17.79 -13.31
N SER A 170 2.30 -16.80 -13.80
CA SER A 170 1.89 -15.85 -14.85
C SER A 170 0.57 -15.09 -14.56
N LEU A 171 0.23 -14.93 -13.28
CA LEU A 171 -0.99 -14.24 -12.89
C LEU A 171 -0.86 -12.72 -12.95
N PHE A 172 0.28 -12.18 -12.55
CA PHE A 172 0.45 -10.74 -12.37
C PHE A 172 1.02 -10.06 -13.62
N ASP A 173 0.45 -8.92 -13.94
CA ASP A 173 0.92 -8.02 -14.99
C ASP A 173 2.10 -7.17 -14.50
N VAL A 174 2.04 -6.79 -13.23
CA VAL A 174 3.08 -6.00 -12.55
C VAL A 174 3.35 -6.62 -11.18
N ILE A 175 4.61 -6.74 -10.84
CA ILE A 175 5.07 -7.00 -9.48
C ILE A 175 5.85 -5.77 -9.02
N ALA A 176 5.46 -5.19 -7.90
CA ALA A 176 6.22 -4.15 -7.20
C ALA A 176 6.89 -4.77 -5.97
N THR A 177 8.17 -4.49 -5.79
CA THR A 177 8.93 -4.96 -4.64
C THR A 177 9.71 -3.80 -4.03
N ASP A 178 9.24 -3.33 -2.88
CA ASP A 178 10.05 -2.50 -1.99
C ASP A 178 10.80 -3.43 -1.05
N VAL A 179 11.88 -4.00 -1.56
CA VAL A 179 12.55 -5.12 -0.89
C VAL A 179 13.19 -4.70 0.43
N PRO A 180 13.22 -5.58 1.45
CA PRO A 180 13.97 -5.32 2.69
C PRO A 180 15.43 -5.03 2.38
N CYS A 181 15.95 -3.91 2.86
CA CYS A 181 17.27 -3.40 2.52
C CYS A 181 18.06 -2.97 3.76
N SER A 182 19.32 -2.57 3.58
CA SER A 182 20.19 -2.09 4.67
C SER A 182 19.74 -0.75 5.27
N GLY A 183 18.83 -0.03 4.61
CA GLY A 183 18.12 1.11 5.18
C GLY A 183 18.93 2.40 5.24
N GLU A 184 19.92 2.61 4.38
CA GLU A 184 20.78 3.80 4.34
C GLU A 184 19.96 5.10 4.19
N GLY A 185 18.86 5.06 3.43
CA GLY A 185 17.91 6.17 3.28
C GLY A 185 17.09 6.49 4.54
N MET A 186 17.21 5.70 5.60
CA MET A 186 16.54 5.96 6.88
C MET A 186 17.43 6.71 7.89
N PHE A 187 18.73 6.88 7.61
CA PHE A 187 19.71 7.42 8.56
C PHE A 187 19.34 8.80 9.12
N ARG A 188 18.61 9.63 8.35
CA ARG A 188 18.13 10.93 8.81
C ARG A 188 16.98 10.83 9.83
N LYS A 189 16.27 9.71 9.87
CA LYS A 189 15.05 9.53 10.67
C LYS A 189 15.17 8.49 11.77
N ASP A 190 16.09 7.54 11.62
CA ASP A 190 16.19 6.37 12.47
C ASP A 190 17.64 6.13 12.88
N GLU A 191 17.94 6.43 14.12
CA GLU A 191 19.27 6.19 14.70
C GLU A 191 19.61 4.69 14.75
N VAL A 192 18.59 3.82 14.95
CA VAL A 192 18.77 2.36 15.00
C VAL A 192 19.25 1.84 13.64
N ALA A 193 18.71 2.37 12.53
CA ALA A 193 19.18 2.00 11.20
C ALA A 193 20.68 2.32 11.02
N THR A 194 21.15 3.45 11.55
CA THR A 194 22.58 3.81 11.52
C THR A 194 23.44 2.88 12.40
N GLU A 195 22.92 2.46 13.54
CA GLU A 195 23.64 1.57 14.47
C GLU A 195 23.74 0.13 13.94
N GLU A 196 22.66 -0.39 13.35
CA GLU A 196 22.59 -1.76 12.82
C GLU A 196 23.31 -1.92 11.48
N TRP A 197 23.44 -0.87 10.68
CA TRP A 197 24.06 -0.94 9.36
C TRP A 197 25.53 -1.39 9.44
N THR A 198 25.92 -2.35 8.60
CA THR A 198 27.31 -2.81 8.38
C THR A 198 27.51 -3.23 6.93
N PRO A 199 28.75 -3.27 6.41
CA PRO A 199 29.01 -3.80 5.08
C PRO A 199 28.51 -5.26 4.89
N GLU A 200 28.57 -6.08 5.93
CA GLU A 200 28.07 -7.46 5.91
C GLU A 200 26.53 -7.50 5.85
N ALA A 201 25.86 -6.56 6.50
CA ALA A 201 24.41 -6.41 6.43
C ALA A 201 23.97 -6.05 5.00
N VAL A 202 24.71 -5.18 4.30
CA VAL A 202 24.48 -4.83 2.88
C VAL A 202 24.51 -6.10 2.01
N ILE A 203 25.55 -6.92 2.13
CA ILE A 203 25.67 -8.16 1.35
C ILE A 203 24.53 -9.13 1.67
N SER A 204 24.21 -9.29 2.96
CA SER A 204 23.10 -10.15 3.39
C SER A 204 21.74 -9.67 2.87
N CYS A 205 21.53 -8.34 2.82
CA CYS A 205 20.32 -7.76 2.26
C CYS A 205 20.25 -7.99 0.75
N ALA A 206 21.34 -7.77 0.00
CA ALA A 206 21.39 -7.99 -1.43
C ALA A 206 21.00 -9.46 -1.81
N GLU A 207 21.55 -10.45 -1.10
CA GLU A 207 21.18 -11.86 -1.32
C GLU A 207 19.72 -12.15 -0.94
N ARG A 208 19.20 -11.56 0.13
CA ARG A 208 17.79 -11.70 0.50
C ARG A 208 16.87 -11.12 -0.57
N GLN A 209 17.21 -9.98 -1.11
CA GLN A 209 16.46 -9.30 -2.18
C GLN A 209 16.42 -10.16 -3.45
N TRP A 210 17.56 -10.73 -3.82
CA TRP A 210 17.64 -11.69 -4.91
C TRP A 210 16.67 -12.86 -4.70
N ASN A 211 16.74 -13.52 -3.55
CA ASN A 211 15.89 -14.68 -3.24
C ASN A 211 14.41 -14.34 -3.28
N ILE A 212 14.01 -13.13 -2.83
CA ILE A 212 12.63 -12.64 -2.90
C ILE A 212 12.17 -12.52 -4.35
N VAL A 213 12.98 -11.87 -5.20
CA VAL A 213 12.63 -11.66 -6.60
C VAL A 213 12.61 -12.97 -7.36
N GLU A 214 13.62 -13.83 -7.20
CA GLU A 214 13.71 -15.15 -7.84
C GLU A 214 12.48 -16.01 -7.50
N SER A 215 12.09 -16.04 -6.22
CA SER A 215 10.95 -16.85 -5.75
C SER A 215 9.62 -16.41 -6.36
N VAL A 216 9.40 -15.09 -6.54
CA VAL A 216 8.15 -14.57 -7.06
C VAL A 216 8.13 -14.46 -8.60
N TRP A 217 9.30 -14.50 -9.24
CA TRP A 217 9.45 -14.29 -10.68
C TRP A 217 8.54 -15.15 -11.58
N PRO A 218 8.28 -16.44 -11.27
CA PRO A 218 7.37 -17.25 -12.07
C PRO A 218 5.93 -16.73 -12.10
N THR A 219 5.53 -15.91 -11.13
CA THR A 219 4.18 -15.37 -11.04
C THR A 219 3.95 -14.15 -11.92
N LEU A 220 5.04 -13.49 -12.36
CA LEU A 220 5.01 -12.42 -13.35
C LEU A 220 4.82 -13.04 -14.74
N ARG A 221 3.86 -12.52 -15.51
CA ARG A 221 3.66 -12.97 -16.90
C ARG A 221 4.82 -12.52 -17.81
N GLN A 222 5.01 -13.17 -18.92
CA GLN A 222 5.90 -12.69 -19.98
C GLN A 222 5.41 -11.34 -20.50
N GLY A 223 6.32 -10.40 -20.73
CA GLY A 223 6.02 -9.01 -21.07
C GLY A 223 5.47 -8.18 -19.90
N GLY A 224 5.31 -8.75 -18.71
CA GLY A 224 4.95 -8.03 -17.48
C GLY A 224 6.13 -7.27 -16.90
N TYR A 225 5.86 -6.39 -15.93
CA TYR A 225 6.85 -5.48 -15.37
C TYR A 225 7.17 -5.78 -13.91
N LEU A 226 8.43 -5.68 -13.55
CA LEU A 226 8.91 -5.60 -12.16
C LEU A 226 9.30 -4.16 -11.86
N VAL A 227 8.70 -3.59 -10.82
CA VAL A 227 9.14 -2.33 -10.21
C VAL A 227 9.95 -2.69 -8.98
N TYR A 228 11.27 -2.62 -9.10
CA TYR A 228 12.21 -2.91 -8.04
C TYR A 228 12.58 -1.62 -7.32
N SER A 229 12.48 -1.57 -6.00
CA SER A 229 12.91 -0.41 -5.21
C SER A 229 13.54 -0.81 -3.88
N THR A 230 14.45 0.04 -3.42
CA THR A 230 15.08 -0.02 -2.10
C THR A 230 15.11 1.36 -1.47
N CYS A 231 15.38 1.44 -0.18
CA CYS A 231 15.73 2.69 0.49
C CYS A 231 17.22 2.72 0.86
N THR A 232 18.09 2.38 -0.11
CA THR A 232 19.54 2.45 0.04
C THR A 232 20.19 3.27 -1.05
N TYR A 233 21.51 3.43 -0.97
CA TYR A 233 22.34 4.13 -1.95
C TYR A 233 23.42 3.22 -2.53
N ASN A 234 23.60 2.01 -2.01
CA ASN A 234 24.73 1.17 -2.35
C ASN A 234 24.45 0.32 -3.59
N ARG A 235 25.49 0.19 -4.37
CA ARG A 235 25.49 -0.55 -5.63
C ARG A 235 25.09 -2.03 -5.49
N ALA A 236 25.49 -2.69 -4.38
CA ALA A 236 25.27 -4.13 -4.21
C ALA A 236 23.79 -4.50 -4.13
N GLU A 237 22.99 -3.66 -3.45
CA GLU A 237 21.55 -3.83 -3.32
C GLU A 237 20.77 -3.25 -4.50
N ASP A 238 21.37 -2.31 -5.24
CA ASP A 238 20.74 -1.55 -6.29
C ASP A 238 21.15 -2.06 -7.68
N GLU A 239 22.14 -1.47 -8.35
CA GLU A 239 22.48 -1.79 -9.74
C GLU A 239 22.95 -3.23 -9.94
N ASP A 240 23.73 -3.79 -9.01
CA ASP A 240 24.26 -5.15 -9.18
C ASP A 240 23.13 -6.18 -9.08
N ASN A 241 22.14 -6.01 -8.18
CA ASN A 241 20.96 -6.87 -8.12
C ASN A 241 20.08 -6.71 -9.36
N VAL A 242 19.87 -5.49 -9.85
CA VAL A 242 19.10 -5.22 -11.08
C VAL A 242 19.75 -5.90 -12.28
N LEU A 243 21.07 -5.82 -12.41
CA LEU A 243 21.82 -6.50 -13.49
C LEU A 243 21.73 -8.02 -13.37
N ARG A 244 21.81 -8.56 -12.15
CA ARG A 244 21.62 -9.99 -11.89
C ARG A 244 20.23 -10.46 -12.32
N ILE A 245 19.19 -9.70 -12.01
CA ILE A 245 17.81 -9.98 -12.47
C ILE A 245 17.74 -10.01 -14.00
N CYS A 246 18.35 -9.04 -14.67
CA CYS A 246 18.37 -9.02 -16.13
C CYS A 246 19.06 -10.26 -16.71
N GLN A 247 20.22 -10.65 -16.16
CA GLN A 247 21.05 -11.73 -16.69
C GLN A 247 20.51 -13.12 -16.38
N GLU A 248 20.07 -13.34 -15.13
CA GLU A 248 19.72 -14.69 -14.66
C GLU A 248 18.22 -15.00 -14.83
N LEU A 249 17.34 -13.98 -14.76
CA LEU A 249 15.89 -14.17 -14.85
C LEU A 249 15.29 -13.76 -16.20
N GLY A 250 16.08 -13.19 -17.11
CA GLY A 250 15.62 -12.76 -18.43
C GLY A 250 14.69 -11.56 -18.36
N ALA A 251 15.26 -10.44 -18.00
CA ALA A 251 14.58 -9.13 -18.00
C ALA A 251 15.41 -8.07 -18.76
N GLU A 252 14.74 -7.02 -19.17
CA GLU A 252 15.35 -5.82 -19.72
C GLU A 252 14.96 -4.61 -18.89
N LEU A 253 15.89 -3.65 -18.73
CA LEU A 253 15.61 -2.37 -18.11
C LEU A 253 14.79 -1.49 -19.03
N VAL A 254 13.81 -0.80 -18.47
CA VAL A 254 12.93 0.12 -19.19
C VAL A 254 13.11 1.54 -18.66
N PRO A 255 13.47 2.50 -19.52
CA PRO A 255 13.64 3.88 -19.10
C PRO A 255 12.31 4.52 -18.70
N ILE A 256 12.33 5.28 -17.60
CA ILE A 256 11.23 6.15 -17.15
C ILE A 256 11.59 7.58 -17.51
N THR A 257 10.65 8.31 -18.09
CA THR A 257 10.84 9.73 -18.40
C THR A 257 10.91 10.55 -17.12
N THR A 258 11.96 11.33 -16.95
CA THR A 258 12.17 12.24 -15.81
C THR A 258 12.41 13.67 -16.30
N ASP A 259 12.13 14.64 -15.43
CA ASP A 259 12.50 16.03 -15.66
C ASP A 259 13.82 16.31 -14.90
N PRO A 260 14.85 16.88 -15.54
CA PRO A 260 16.12 17.20 -14.88
C PRO A 260 15.99 18.08 -13.63
N SER A 261 14.93 18.91 -13.55
CA SER A 261 14.67 19.76 -12.38
C SER A 261 14.28 19.00 -11.12
N TRP A 262 13.99 17.68 -11.22
CA TRP A 262 13.63 16.88 -10.07
C TRP A 262 14.82 16.47 -9.19
N GLY A 263 16.06 16.62 -9.72
CA GLY A 263 17.27 16.25 -9.00
C GLY A 263 17.46 14.74 -8.85
N ILE A 264 16.79 13.93 -9.69
CA ILE A 264 16.96 12.47 -9.69
C ILE A 264 18.27 12.13 -10.40
N VAL A 265 19.10 11.34 -9.73
CA VAL A 265 20.39 10.88 -10.26
C VAL A 265 20.20 9.54 -10.96
N GLY A 266 20.85 9.36 -12.11
CA GLY A 266 20.85 8.09 -12.84
C GLY A 266 21.86 7.09 -12.27
N ASP A 267 22.34 6.21 -13.15
CA ASP A 267 23.34 5.17 -12.85
C ASP A 267 24.63 5.75 -12.24
N THR A 268 25.03 5.21 -11.10
CA THR A 268 26.25 5.60 -10.37
C THR A 268 27.46 4.72 -10.74
N THR A 269 27.27 3.71 -11.58
CA THR A 269 28.32 2.74 -11.95
C THR A 269 29.05 3.06 -13.26
N GLY A 270 28.58 4.08 -14.00
CA GLY A 270 29.09 4.43 -15.31
C GLY A 270 28.72 3.47 -16.44
N ARG A 271 27.70 2.62 -16.24
CA ARG A 271 27.20 1.65 -17.24
C ARG A 271 26.02 2.17 -18.06
N GLU A 272 25.59 3.42 -17.79
CA GLU A 272 24.45 4.09 -18.45
C GLU A 272 23.13 3.31 -18.29
N LEU A 273 22.91 2.71 -17.12
CA LEU A 273 21.69 1.99 -16.81
C LEU A 273 20.52 2.97 -16.58
N PRO A 274 19.32 2.70 -17.10
CA PRO A 274 18.13 3.51 -16.81
C PRO A 274 17.56 3.16 -15.43
N VAL A 275 18.23 3.64 -14.39
CA VAL A 275 17.88 3.50 -12.97
C VAL A 275 17.80 4.88 -12.32
N TYR A 276 17.18 4.97 -11.13
CA TYR A 276 16.81 6.25 -10.52
C TYR A 276 17.14 6.26 -9.04
N HIS A 277 18.09 7.13 -8.66
CA HIS A 277 18.48 7.38 -7.27
C HIS A 277 17.91 8.71 -6.77
N PHE A 278 17.36 8.69 -5.60
CA PHE A 278 16.97 9.86 -4.85
C PHE A 278 17.96 10.05 -3.71
N PHE A 279 18.89 10.97 -3.89
CA PHE A 279 19.79 11.39 -2.84
C PHE A 279 19.24 12.66 -2.18
N PRO A 280 19.20 12.76 -0.83
CA PRO A 280 18.57 13.87 -0.13
C PRO A 280 19.26 15.22 -0.32
N HIS A 281 20.49 15.26 -0.86
CA HIS A 281 21.19 16.48 -1.22
C HIS A 281 20.87 16.96 -2.67
N HIS A 282 20.23 16.13 -3.49
CA HIS A 282 19.80 16.47 -4.85
C HIS A 282 18.28 16.59 -4.96
N ALA A 283 17.54 15.57 -4.48
CA ALA A 283 16.11 15.53 -4.58
C ALA A 283 15.45 15.85 -3.22
N LYS A 284 14.34 16.60 -3.26
CA LYS A 284 13.59 16.92 -2.05
C LYS A 284 12.84 15.68 -1.53
N GLY A 285 13.54 14.79 -0.86
CA GLY A 285 13.06 13.51 -0.33
C GLY A 285 14.07 12.87 0.59
N GLU A 286 13.82 11.59 0.87
CA GLU A 286 14.75 10.69 1.53
C GLU A 286 15.41 9.78 0.47
N GLY A 287 16.16 8.76 0.93
CA GLY A 287 16.77 7.79 0.03
C GLY A 287 15.76 6.86 -0.64
N LEU A 288 15.88 6.72 -1.94
CA LEU A 288 15.19 5.72 -2.72
C LEU A 288 16.04 5.36 -3.93
N PHE A 289 16.09 4.08 -4.24
CA PHE A 289 16.46 3.58 -5.56
C PHE A 289 15.24 2.96 -6.23
N LEU A 290 15.10 3.13 -7.55
CA LEU A 290 14.05 2.49 -8.33
C LEU A 290 14.57 2.07 -9.70
N ALA A 291 14.23 0.87 -10.13
CA ALA A 291 14.40 0.37 -11.48
C ALA A 291 13.10 -0.24 -12.01
N LEU A 292 12.80 0.01 -13.27
CA LEU A 292 11.69 -0.61 -13.99
C LEU A 292 12.25 -1.66 -14.95
N LEU A 293 11.80 -2.92 -14.77
CA LEU A 293 12.25 -4.04 -15.59
C LEU A 293 11.06 -4.70 -16.29
N ARG A 294 11.25 -5.15 -17.50
CA ARG A 294 10.28 -5.94 -18.28
C ARG A 294 10.76 -7.37 -18.41
N LYS A 295 9.90 -8.34 -18.09
CA LYS A 295 10.20 -9.77 -18.25
C LYS A 295 10.20 -10.15 -19.72
N THR A 296 11.33 -10.58 -20.25
CA THR A 296 11.50 -11.05 -21.65
C THR A 296 11.43 -12.57 -21.76
N ALA A 297 11.92 -13.29 -20.75
CA ALA A 297 11.92 -14.75 -20.72
C ALA A 297 10.52 -15.35 -20.80
N GLU A 298 10.38 -16.42 -21.54
CA GLU A 298 9.15 -17.22 -21.54
C GLU A 298 8.88 -17.76 -20.13
N ALA A 299 7.63 -17.66 -19.69
CA ALA A 299 7.22 -18.28 -18.45
C ALA A 299 7.32 -19.81 -18.62
N PRO A 300 7.90 -20.54 -17.64
CA PRO A 300 7.85 -22.00 -17.68
C PRO A 300 6.39 -22.43 -17.81
N GLN A 301 6.06 -23.16 -18.86
CA GLN A 301 4.72 -23.78 -18.97
C GLN A 301 4.63 -24.81 -17.84
N LEU A 302 4.12 -24.41 -16.69
CA LEU A 302 3.69 -25.34 -15.69
C LEU A 302 2.58 -26.18 -16.34
N LYS A 303 2.90 -27.47 -16.64
CA LYS A 303 1.88 -28.43 -17.02
C LYS A 303 0.82 -28.37 -15.92
N GLU A 304 -0.37 -27.87 -16.24
CA GLU A 304 -1.52 -27.94 -15.33
C GLU A 304 -1.65 -29.40 -14.88
N LYS A 305 -1.13 -29.71 -13.71
CA LYS A 305 -1.51 -30.93 -13.02
C LYS A 305 -3.00 -30.72 -12.74
N LYS A 306 -3.85 -31.32 -13.56
CA LYS A 306 -5.30 -31.43 -13.29
C LYS A 306 -5.41 -32.00 -11.88
N ASN A 307 -5.51 -31.12 -10.91
CA ASN A 307 -5.75 -31.49 -9.53
C ASN A 307 -7.12 -32.14 -9.45
N LYS A 308 -7.15 -33.47 -9.54
CA LYS A 308 -8.35 -34.33 -9.32
C LYS A 308 -8.93 -34.19 -7.90
N ARG A 309 -8.60 -33.15 -7.16
CA ARG A 309 -9.13 -32.86 -5.83
C ARG A 309 -9.90 -31.56 -5.72
N GLN A 310 -10.62 -31.17 -6.79
CA GLN A 310 -11.83 -30.36 -6.58
C GLN A 310 -12.99 -31.31 -6.19
N ARG A 311 -12.87 -31.95 -5.03
CA ARG A 311 -14.04 -32.50 -4.34
C ARG A 311 -14.59 -31.39 -3.47
N GLY A 312 -15.72 -30.85 -3.89
CA GLY A 312 -16.64 -30.12 -3.02
C GLY A 312 -16.30 -28.68 -2.73
N GLY A 313 -16.05 -27.85 -3.77
CA GLY A 313 -16.46 -26.47 -3.68
C GLY A 313 -17.97 -26.49 -3.51
N LYS A 314 -18.47 -26.25 -2.29
CA LYS A 314 -19.90 -26.01 -2.08
C LYS A 314 -20.28 -24.92 -3.07
N GLN A 315 -21.15 -25.27 -4.04
CA GLN A 315 -21.86 -24.29 -4.86
C GLN A 315 -22.23 -23.14 -3.94
N SER A 316 -22.00 -21.91 -4.39
CA SER A 316 -22.43 -20.68 -3.74
C SER A 316 -23.91 -20.83 -3.35
N THR A 317 -24.16 -21.38 -2.16
CA THR A 317 -25.50 -21.33 -1.59
C THR A 317 -25.80 -19.87 -1.35
N ALA A 318 -26.86 -19.38 -1.96
CA ALA A 318 -27.31 -18.00 -1.82
C ALA A 318 -27.26 -17.61 -0.33
N ILE A 319 -26.50 -16.56 0.00
CA ILE A 319 -26.34 -16.09 1.38
C ILE A 319 -27.71 -15.65 1.87
N LYS A 320 -28.24 -16.33 2.90
CA LYS A 320 -29.55 -15.99 3.47
C LYS A 320 -29.58 -14.51 3.83
N GLY A 321 -30.52 -13.74 3.22
CA GLY A 321 -30.62 -12.29 3.40
C GLY A 321 -29.46 -11.49 2.76
N GLY A 322 -28.69 -12.09 1.85
CA GLY A 322 -27.62 -11.42 1.11
C GLY A 322 -28.13 -10.25 0.29
N ALA A 323 -29.32 -10.35 -0.31
CA ALA A 323 -29.92 -9.26 -1.07
C ALA A 323 -30.07 -7.97 -0.25
N GLN A 324 -30.45 -8.07 1.03
CA GLN A 324 -30.53 -6.91 1.92
C GLN A 324 -29.14 -6.31 2.20
N VAL A 325 -28.11 -7.13 2.42
CA VAL A 325 -26.74 -6.65 2.68
C VAL A 325 -26.14 -6.03 1.43
N ALA A 326 -26.47 -6.56 0.25
CA ALA A 326 -26.02 -6.01 -1.04
C ALA A 326 -26.50 -4.56 -1.24
N THR A 327 -27.68 -4.17 -0.75
CA THR A 327 -28.17 -2.78 -0.87
C THR A 327 -27.32 -1.75 -0.13
N TRP A 328 -26.39 -2.21 0.73
CA TRP A 328 -25.44 -1.32 1.40
C TRP A 328 -24.33 -0.82 0.48
N LEU A 329 -24.23 -1.40 -0.73
CA LEU A 329 -23.26 -1.00 -1.75
C LEU A 329 -23.93 -0.21 -2.86
N LYS A 330 -23.19 0.73 -3.47
CA LYS A 330 -23.49 1.32 -4.77
C LYS A 330 -23.36 0.22 -5.82
N GLN A 331 -24.19 0.25 -6.87
CA GLN A 331 -24.08 -0.69 -7.99
C GLN A 331 -23.89 -2.14 -7.49
N ASN A 332 -24.75 -2.55 -6.56
CA ASN A 332 -24.64 -3.82 -5.86
C ASN A 332 -24.60 -5.04 -6.81
N GLU A 333 -25.15 -4.91 -8.03
CA GLU A 333 -25.11 -5.90 -9.10
C GLU A 333 -23.68 -6.16 -9.63
N ALA A 334 -22.76 -5.21 -9.43
CA ALA A 334 -21.35 -5.38 -9.81
C ALA A 334 -20.55 -6.21 -8.80
N PHE A 335 -21.18 -6.61 -7.69
CA PHE A 335 -20.50 -7.29 -6.58
C PHE A 335 -21.09 -8.65 -6.28
N LYS A 336 -20.21 -9.63 -6.10
CA LYS A 336 -20.50 -10.94 -5.56
C LYS A 336 -20.26 -10.95 -4.06
N LEU A 337 -21.27 -11.45 -3.31
CA LEU A 337 -21.12 -11.66 -1.88
C LEU A 337 -20.43 -13.01 -1.64
N LEU A 338 -19.38 -13.01 -0.87
CA LEU A 338 -18.65 -14.21 -0.46
C LEU A 338 -18.66 -14.32 1.06
N ARG A 339 -18.80 -15.56 1.54
CA ARG A 339 -18.65 -15.87 2.96
C ARG A 339 -17.19 -16.24 3.24
N ILE A 340 -16.51 -15.45 4.05
CA ILE A 340 -15.10 -15.67 4.41
C ILE A 340 -15.00 -16.79 5.46
N ASP A 341 -15.91 -16.74 6.45
CA ASP A 341 -16.05 -17.71 7.52
C ASP A 341 -17.53 -17.81 7.92
N GLU A 342 -17.84 -18.49 9.04
CA GLU A 342 -19.23 -18.68 9.51
C GLU A 342 -19.95 -17.37 9.85
N ALA A 343 -19.21 -16.32 10.21
CA ALA A 343 -19.75 -15.06 10.72
C ALA A 343 -19.65 -13.90 9.71
N HIS A 344 -18.70 -13.92 8.78
CA HIS A 344 -18.35 -12.75 7.99
C HIS A 344 -18.73 -12.88 6.52
N ILE A 345 -19.30 -11.79 5.98
CA ILE A 345 -19.64 -11.64 4.56
C ILE A 345 -18.86 -10.47 3.98
N THR A 346 -18.14 -10.72 2.91
CA THR A 346 -17.44 -9.72 2.11
C THR A 346 -18.08 -9.54 0.74
N ALA A 347 -17.89 -8.39 0.13
CA ALA A 347 -18.23 -8.12 -1.25
C ALA A 347 -16.95 -7.97 -2.08
N VAL A 348 -16.85 -8.71 -3.15
CA VAL A 348 -15.80 -8.59 -4.14
C VAL A 348 -16.45 -8.26 -5.49
N ARG A 349 -15.77 -7.51 -6.35
CA ARG A 349 -16.28 -7.23 -7.69
C ARG A 349 -16.49 -8.56 -8.45
N GLU A 350 -17.64 -8.74 -9.08
CA GLU A 350 -18.00 -10.00 -9.77
C GLU A 350 -16.93 -10.41 -10.79
N ALA A 351 -16.42 -9.46 -11.57
CA ALA A 351 -15.38 -9.70 -12.57
C ALA A 351 -14.03 -10.18 -11.97
N LEU A 352 -13.79 -9.95 -10.69
CA LEU A 352 -12.56 -10.35 -10.00
C LEU A 352 -12.74 -11.57 -9.09
N ALA A 353 -13.96 -12.10 -8.99
CA ALA A 353 -14.30 -13.14 -8.01
C ALA A 353 -13.45 -14.41 -8.15
N ASP A 354 -13.17 -14.84 -9.38
CA ASP A 354 -12.38 -16.04 -9.66
C ASP A 354 -10.90 -15.83 -9.29
N ASP A 355 -10.31 -14.67 -9.62
CA ASP A 355 -8.95 -14.32 -9.24
C ASP A 355 -8.81 -14.21 -7.71
N VAL A 356 -9.76 -13.52 -7.07
CA VAL A 356 -9.82 -13.43 -5.60
C VAL A 356 -9.86 -14.81 -4.96
N GLN A 357 -10.72 -15.70 -5.46
CA GLN A 357 -10.83 -17.06 -4.93
C GLN A 357 -9.54 -17.87 -5.17
N ARG A 358 -8.94 -17.77 -6.36
CA ARG A 358 -7.66 -18.42 -6.68
C ARG A 358 -6.56 -17.98 -5.74
N ILE A 359 -6.42 -16.66 -5.50
CA ILE A 359 -5.40 -16.09 -4.62
C ILE A 359 -5.65 -16.52 -3.17
N CYS A 360 -6.88 -16.37 -2.66
CA CYS A 360 -7.21 -16.74 -1.28
C CYS A 360 -7.11 -18.25 -1.00
N ASN A 361 -7.22 -19.10 -2.01
CA ASN A 361 -6.99 -20.54 -1.89
C ASN A 361 -5.49 -20.91 -1.92
N THR A 362 -4.63 -20.00 -2.40
CA THR A 362 -3.19 -20.23 -2.55
C THR A 362 -2.41 -19.65 -1.37
N VAL A 363 -2.68 -18.40 -1.02
CA VAL A 363 -2.00 -17.67 0.06
C VAL A 363 -2.99 -17.20 1.11
N ARG A 364 -2.49 -16.96 2.31
CA ARG A 364 -3.33 -16.47 3.42
C ARG A 364 -3.77 -15.03 3.18
N ALA A 365 -5.04 -14.82 2.90
CA ALA A 365 -5.65 -13.49 2.88
C ALA A 365 -6.07 -13.04 4.28
N LEU A 366 -5.79 -11.78 4.62
CA LEU A 366 -6.29 -11.07 5.80
C LEU A 366 -7.59 -10.34 5.47
N THR A 367 -7.65 -9.70 4.31
CA THR A 367 -8.84 -9.04 3.79
C THR A 367 -8.94 -9.27 2.28
N ALA A 368 -10.16 -9.35 1.76
CA ALA A 368 -10.43 -9.42 0.34
C ALA A 368 -11.75 -8.68 0.04
N GLY A 369 -11.67 -7.65 -0.82
CA GLY A 369 -12.83 -6.80 -1.08
C GLY A 369 -13.27 -5.96 0.12
N VAL A 370 -14.57 -5.74 0.24
CA VAL A 370 -15.17 -4.95 1.33
C VAL A 370 -15.85 -5.87 2.32
N LEU A 371 -15.33 -5.94 3.54
CA LEU A 371 -16.01 -6.65 4.63
C LEU A 371 -17.27 -5.88 5.02
N LEU A 372 -18.45 -6.47 4.74
CA LEU A 372 -19.74 -5.81 4.89
C LEU A 372 -20.34 -5.99 6.27
N VAL A 373 -20.36 -7.24 6.76
CA VAL A 373 -21.16 -7.60 7.93
C VAL A 373 -20.55 -8.75 8.71
N GLU A 374 -20.70 -8.68 10.02
CA GLU A 374 -20.53 -9.80 10.95
C GLU A 374 -21.91 -10.27 11.40
N GLU A 375 -22.21 -11.58 11.26
CA GLU A 375 -23.44 -12.20 11.73
C GLU A 375 -23.24 -12.79 13.13
N LYS A 376 -23.99 -12.29 14.13
CA LYS A 376 -24.03 -12.81 15.50
C LYS A 376 -25.44 -13.25 15.84
N GLY A 377 -25.73 -14.55 15.73
CA GLY A 377 -27.08 -15.08 15.84
C GLY A 377 -27.98 -14.46 14.76
N ASN A 378 -29.04 -13.76 15.18
CA ASN A 378 -29.96 -13.07 14.26
C ASN A 378 -29.53 -11.61 13.93
N LYS A 379 -28.43 -11.12 14.51
CA LYS A 379 -27.97 -9.74 14.31
C LYS A 379 -26.95 -9.68 13.20
N ARG A 380 -27.07 -8.64 12.36
CA ARG A 380 -26.11 -8.27 11.34
C ARG A 380 -25.44 -6.96 11.73
N ILE A 381 -24.16 -7.02 12.04
CA ILE A 381 -23.37 -5.89 12.50
C ILE A 381 -22.56 -5.37 11.31
N PRO A 382 -22.87 -4.15 10.81
CA PRO A 382 -22.11 -3.59 9.70
C PRO A 382 -20.65 -3.36 10.11
N GLN A 383 -19.74 -3.70 9.23
CA GLN A 383 -18.32 -3.69 9.53
C GLN A 383 -17.67 -2.34 9.16
N HIS A 384 -16.59 -2.03 9.84
CA HIS A 384 -15.89 -0.75 9.70
C HIS A 384 -15.39 -0.51 8.26
N ALA A 385 -14.95 -1.56 7.57
CA ALA A 385 -14.55 -1.50 6.17
C ALA A 385 -15.66 -0.99 5.24
N LEU A 386 -16.92 -1.37 5.52
CA LEU A 386 -18.07 -0.83 4.79
C LEU A 386 -18.24 0.67 5.00
N ALA A 387 -18.10 1.18 6.23
CA ALA A 387 -18.24 2.61 6.50
C ALA A 387 -17.21 3.45 5.73
N LEU A 388 -15.98 2.94 5.61
CA LEU A 388 -14.87 3.62 4.94
C LEU A 388 -14.83 3.36 3.43
N SER A 389 -15.60 2.40 2.92
CA SER A 389 -15.58 2.02 1.51
C SER A 389 -16.11 3.14 0.62
N THR A 390 -15.38 3.39 -0.49
CA THR A 390 -15.82 4.28 -1.57
C THR A 390 -17.06 3.76 -2.31
N GLN A 391 -17.38 2.47 -2.12
CA GLN A 391 -18.53 1.80 -2.71
C GLN A 391 -19.75 1.69 -1.78
N ARG A 392 -19.67 2.24 -0.57
CA ARG A 392 -20.84 2.28 0.33
C ARG A 392 -21.95 3.12 -0.30
N ASN A 393 -23.17 2.58 -0.27
CA ASN A 393 -24.37 3.35 -0.62
C ASN A 393 -24.60 4.43 0.45
N ALA A 394 -24.65 5.70 0.03
CA ALA A 394 -24.79 6.84 0.93
C ALA A 394 -26.12 6.80 1.72
N GLU A 395 -27.17 6.22 1.12
CA GLU A 395 -28.52 6.15 1.69
C GLU A 395 -28.74 4.93 2.58
N ALA A 396 -27.79 3.99 2.64
CA ALA A 396 -27.97 2.75 3.39
C ALA A 396 -28.01 2.94 4.92
N PHE A 397 -27.40 4.00 5.41
CA PHE A 397 -27.34 4.33 6.84
C PHE A 397 -27.44 5.85 7.06
N PRO A 398 -28.17 6.29 8.12
CA PRO A 398 -28.15 7.67 8.52
C PRO A 398 -26.73 8.10 8.93
N THR A 399 -26.43 9.38 8.80
CA THR A 399 -25.13 9.96 9.16
C THR A 399 -25.28 10.94 10.31
N VAL A 400 -24.23 11.11 11.10
CA VAL A 400 -24.09 12.16 12.11
C VAL A 400 -22.76 12.87 11.92
N ALA A 401 -22.83 14.19 11.75
CA ALA A 401 -21.64 15.04 11.66
C ALA A 401 -21.09 15.29 13.07
N LEU A 402 -19.80 14.99 13.26
CA LEU A 402 -19.10 15.22 14.50
C LEU A 402 -18.26 16.49 14.42
N THR A 403 -18.19 17.22 15.53
CA THR A 403 -17.16 18.23 15.75
C THR A 403 -15.78 17.57 15.82
N ARG A 404 -14.70 18.36 15.77
CA ARG A 404 -13.34 17.81 15.91
C ARG A 404 -13.14 17.09 17.24
N GLU A 405 -13.68 17.62 18.33
CA GLU A 405 -13.58 17.04 19.66
C GLU A 405 -14.34 15.69 19.76
N GLU A 406 -15.55 15.64 19.25
CA GLU A 406 -16.34 14.41 19.18
C GLU A 406 -15.69 13.36 18.26
N ALA A 407 -15.10 13.80 17.13
CA ALA A 407 -14.35 12.89 16.24
C ALA A 407 -13.14 12.28 16.96
N LEU A 408 -12.38 13.05 17.74
CA LEU A 408 -11.29 12.53 18.55
C LEU A 408 -11.78 11.58 19.66
N THR A 409 -12.90 11.90 20.31
CA THR A 409 -13.59 11.02 21.27
C THR A 409 -13.99 9.70 20.59
N TYR A 410 -14.53 9.79 19.36
CA TYR A 410 -14.84 8.61 18.55
C TYR A 410 -13.57 7.77 18.26
N LEU A 411 -12.49 8.40 17.83
CA LEU A 411 -11.24 7.72 17.50
C LEU A 411 -10.53 7.11 18.73
N ARG A 412 -10.76 7.64 19.94
CA ARG A 412 -10.34 7.01 21.21
C ARG A 412 -11.21 5.83 21.61
N ARG A 413 -12.31 5.58 20.86
CA ARG A 413 -13.32 4.58 21.16
C ARG A 413 -14.08 4.84 22.45
N GLU A 414 -14.23 6.07 22.82
CA GLU A 414 -15.03 6.51 23.95
C GLU A 414 -16.51 6.60 23.54
N ALA A 415 -17.40 6.60 24.54
CA ALA A 415 -18.84 6.71 24.32
C ALA A 415 -19.20 8.14 23.90
N LEU A 416 -20.19 8.24 23.01
CA LEU A 416 -20.76 9.50 22.55
C LEU A 416 -22.25 9.57 22.93
N VAL A 417 -22.71 10.78 23.22
CA VAL A 417 -24.13 11.08 23.34
C VAL A 417 -24.52 11.85 22.09
N LEU A 418 -25.44 11.28 21.32
CA LEU A 418 -25.93 11.89 20.09
C LEU A 418 -27.19 12.74 20.36
N SER A 419 -27.45 13.70 19.50
CA SER A 419 -28.68 14.48 19.55
C SER A 419 -29.92 13.59 19.40
N SER A 420 -31.04 13.97 19.99
CA SER A 420 -32.29 13.21 20.02
C SER A 420 -32.94 13.02 18.64
N ASP A 421 -32.58 13.83 17.66
CA ASP A 421 -33.03 13.74 16.28
C ASP A 421 -32.29 12.66 15.47
N VAL A 422 -31.16 12.17 15.97
CA VAL A 422 -30.41 11.07 15.31
C VAL A 422 -31.16 9.75 15.51
N PRO A 423 -31.50 9.03 14.43
CA PRO A 423 -32.23 7.77 14.51
C PRO A 423 -31.51 6.70 15.35
N ARG A 424 -32.29 5.85 16.06
CA ARG A 424 -31.74 4.67 16.75
C ARG A 424 -31.23 3.64 15.73
N GLY A 425 -30.25 2.86 16.15
CA GLY A 425 -29.62 1.81 15.33
C GLY A 425 -28.23 2.23 14.81
N TYR A 426 -27.81 1.61 13.71
CA TYR A 426 -26.50 1.90 13.13
C TYR A 426 -26.52 3.23 12.38
N VAL A 427 -25.62 4.11 12.76
CA VAL A 427 -25.37 5.41 12.11
C VAL A 427 -23.90 5.57 11.80
N ILE A 428 -23.59 6.33 10.78
CA ILE A 428 -22.21 6.63 10.38
C ILE A 428 -21.77 7.96 10.98
N ALA A 429 -20.71 7.90 11.77
CA ALA A 429 -20.00 9.09 12.24
C ALA A 429 -19.20 9.69 11.07
N THR A 430 -19.36 10.99 10.85
CA THR A 430 -18.63 11.73 9.81
C THR A 430 -17.91 12.94 10.38
N TYR A 431 -16.80 13.30 9.77
CA TYR A 431 -16.09 14.55 10.04
C TYR A 431 -15.81 15.27 8.72
N GLN A 432 -16.20 16.52 8.60
CA GLN A 432 -16.10 17.28 7.34
C GLN A 432 -16.66 16.52 6.11
N GLY A 433 -17.77 15.78 6.30
CA GLY A 433 -18.39 14.99 5.25
C GLY A 433 -17.74 13.61 4.97
N HIS A 434 -16.60 13.29 5.58
CA HIS A 434 -15.91 12.02 5.42
C HIS A 434 -16.27 11.05 6.54
N SER A 435 -16.54 9.78 6.16
CA SER A 435 -16.89 8.72 7.11
C SER A 435 -15.71 8.37 8.01
N LEU A 436 -15.96 8.28 9.32
CA LEU A 436 -15.01 7.77 10.33
C LEU A 436 -15.32 6.33 10.73
N GLY A 437 -16.57 5.89 10.61
CA GLY A 437 -17.01 4.53 10.96
C GLY A 437 -18.42 4.50 11.54
N PHE A 438 -18.80 3.38 12.15
CA PHE A 438 -20.14 3.17 12.71
C PHE A 438 -20.24 3.49 14.19
N LEU A 439 -21.41 4.00 14.57
CA LEU A 439 -21.97 4.04 15.91
C LEU A 439 -23.24 3.20 15.95
N ASN A 440 -23.58 2.61 17.10
CA ASN A 440 -24.90 2.03 17.34
C ASN A 440 -25.64 2.90 18.36
N ASN A 441 -26.55 3.75 17.88
CA ASN A 441 -27.32 4.68 18.69
C ASN A 441 -28.44 3.95 19.45
N LEU A 442 -28.37 3.93 20.77
CA LEU A 442 -29.39 3.34 21.66
C LEU A 442 -30.39 4.38 22.18
N GLY A 443 -30.22 5.66 21.82
CA GLY A 443 -31.00 6.82 22.27
C GLY A 443 -30.36 7.54 23.45
N SER A 444 -30.15 6.87 24.57
CA SER A 444 -29.49 7.46 25.76
C SER A 444 -27.96 7.52 25.63
N ARG A 445 -27.38 6.68 24.79
CA ARG A 445 -25.95 6.62 24.47
C ARG A 445 -25.75 6.00 23.09
N ALA A 446 -24.60 6.22 22.48
CA ALA A 446 -24.18 5.53 21.29
C ALA A 446 -22.96 4.62 21.59
N ASN A 447 -23.07 3.35 21.24
CA ASN A 447 -21.95 2.43 21.32
C ASN A 447 -21.01 2.70 20.16
N ASN A 448 -19.76 2.96 20.47
CA ASN A 448 -18.71 3.22 19.50
C ASN A 448 -18.20 1.90 18.90
N LEU A 449 -18.32 1.73 17.59
CA LEU A 449 -17.90 0.53 16.86
C LEU A 449 -16.53 0.70 16.17
N TYR A 450 -15.78 1.75 16.51
CA TYR A 450 -14.40 1.90 16.01
C TYR A 450 -13.55 0.70 16.44
N PRO A 451 -12.68 0.15 15.55
CA PRO A 451 -11.86 -1.01 15.90
C PRO A 451 -10.96 -0.72 17.10
N GLN A 452 -10.89 -1.68 18.03
CA GLN A 452 -10.13 -1.52 19.29
C GLN A 452 -8.64 -1.30 19.04
N GLU A 453 -8.11 -1.99 18.04
CA GLU A 453 -6.70 -2.00 17.67
C GLU A 453 -6.27 -0.66 17.06
N TRP A 454 -7.20 0.06 16.41
CA TRP A 454 -6.96 1.31 15.68
C TRP A 454 -7.13 2.56 16.53
N ARG A 455 -7.60 2.40 17.77
CA ARG A 455 -7.85 3.55 18.66
C ARG A 455 -6.59 4.39 18.86
N ILE A 456 -6.74 5.70 18.79
CA ILE A 456 -5.69 6.63 19.17
C ILE A 456 -5.47 6.59 20.68
N ARG A 457 -4.22 6.70 21.07
CA ARG A 457 -3.83 6.77 22.50
C ARG A 457 -3.38 8.20 22.80
N ASN A 458 -3.54 8.61 24.04
CA ASN A 458 -3.08 9.92 24.51
C ASN A 458 -1.57 10.02 24.51
#